data_03b921d5946644aa4d92472c61dc0cbd
#
_entry.id   03b921d5946644aa4d92472c61dc0cbd
#
_cell.length_a   1.000
_cell.length_b   1.000
_cell.length_c   1.000
_cell.angle_alpha   90.00
_cell.angle_beta   90.00
_cell.angle_gamma   90.00
#
_symmetry.space_group_name_H-M   'P 1'
#
loop_
_entity.id
_entity.type
_entity.pdbx_description
1 polymer ?
#
loop_
_entity_poly.entity_id
_entity_poly.type
_entity_poly.pdbx_seq_one_letter_code
_entity_poly.pdbx_strand_id
1 'polypeptide(L)'
;MTWKVDFHPAFAEEYKKLAEGVQDELLAEVGLLETYGPQLNRPHVDTLNGSKHANMKELRFSADNAVWRAAFAFDPVRTAIVLVAGDKSGGSEKRFYKQLIKKADERFDEHLARLKEERK
;
A
#
# COMPACT_ATOMS: atom_id res chain seq x y z
N MET A 1 9.55 19.26 -3.45
CA MET A 1 10.12 18.19 -2.60
C MET A 1 9.36 16.90 -2.84
N THR A 2 10.06 15.80 -3.10
CA THR A 2 9.42 14.52 -3.33
C THR A 2 9.50 13.64 -2.07
N TRP A 3 8.55 12.71 -1.98
CA TRP A 3 8.52 11.73 -0.90
C TRP A 3 9.04 10.41 -1.42
N LYS A 4 9.74 9.67 -0.59
CA LYS A 4 10.22 8.36 -0.98
C LYS A 4 9.10 7.33 -0.83
N VAL A 5 8.98 6.44 -1.83
CA VAL A 5 8.02 5.32 -1.81
C VAL A 5 8.80 4.05 -2.12
N ASP A 6 8.69 3.07 -1.23
CA ASP A 6 9.32 1.76 -1.40
C ASP A 6 8.28 0.67 -1.33
N PHE A 7 8.59 -0.50 -1.88
CA PHE A 7 7.76 -1.70 -1.76
C PHE A 7 8.37 -2.61 -0.70
N HIS A 8 7.52 -3.16 0.16
CA HIS A 8 7.94 -4.25 1.04
C HIS A 8 8.49 -5.39 0.18
N PRO A 9 9.56 -6.08 0.58
CA PRO A 9 10.18 -7.13 -0.27
C PRO A 9 9.19 -8.19 -0.77
N ALA A 10 8.26 -8.63 0.07
CA ALA A 10 7.26 -9.61 -0.35
C ALA A 10 6.32 -9.00 -1.40
N PHE A 11 5.94 -7.74 -1.24
CA PHE A 11 5.10 -7.08 -2.24
C PHE A 11 5.86 -6.85 -3.54
N ALA A 12 7.15 -6.52 -3.48
CA ALA A 12 7.96 -6.34 -4.69
C ALA A 12 7.94 -7.60 -5.56
N GLU A 13 7.97 -8.79 -4.94
CA GLU A 13 7.88 -10.05 -5.68
C GLU A 13 6.46 -10.27 -6.24
N GLU A 14 5.44 -9.94 -5.48
CA GLU A 14 4.05 -10.04 -5.94
C GLU A 14 3.77 -9.09 -7.10
N TYR A 15 4.33 -7.89 -7.03
CA TYR A 15 4.17 -6.88 -8.08
C TYR A 15 4.66 -7.38 -9.43
N LYS A 16 5.77 -8.12 -9.47
CA LYS A 16 6.32 -8.66 -10.72
C LYS A 16 5.35 -9.60 -11.43
N LYS A 17 4.44 -10.20 -10.67
CA LYS A 17 3.46 -11.17 -11.20
C LYS A 17 2.13 -10.54 -11.57
N LEU A 18 1.93 -9.26 -11.28
CA LEU A 18 0.69 -8.57 -11.64
C LEU A 18 0.64 -8.31 -13.14
N ALA A 19 -0.57 -8.26 -13.69
CA ALA A 19 -0.77 -7.90 -15.08
C ALA A 19 -0.21 -6.49 -15.33
N GLU A 20 0.28 -6.26 -16.53
CA GLU A 20 0.93 -4.99 -16.89
C GLU A 20 0.04 -3.78 -16.64
N GLY A 21 -1.26 -3.88 -16.99
CA GLY A 21 -2.21 -2.78 -16.74
C GLY A 21 -2.33 -2.43 -15.28
N VAL A 22 -2.28 -3.43 -14.40
CA VAL A 22 -2.33 -3.21 -12.95
C VAL A 22 -1.03 -2.56 -12.48
N GLN A 23 0.12 -3.05 -12.97
CA GLN A 23 1.42 -2.47 -12.64
C GLN A 23 1.47 -0.99 -13.02
N ASP A 24 1.03 -0.66 -14.22
CA ASP A 24 1.08 0.71 -14.75
C ASP A 24 0.21 1.65 -13.92
N GLU A 25 -1.00 1.23 -13.58
CA GLU A 25 -1.90 2.06 -12.78
C GLU A 25 -1.39 2.24 -11.35
N LEU A 26 -0.82 1.19 -10.77
CA LEU A 26 -0.21 1.31 -9.44
C LEU A 26 0.96 2.30 -9.47
N LEU A 27 1.82 2.22 -10.48
CA LEU A 27 2.95 3.15 -10.60
C LEU A 27 2.49 4.59 -10.79
N ALA A 28 1.38 4.82 -11.49
CA ALA A 28 0.81 6.16 -11.61
C ALA A 28 0.40 6.70 -10.23
N GLU A 29 -0.22 5.86 -9.41
CA GLU A 29 -0.61 6.26 -8.04
C GLU A 29 0.62 6.46 -7.15
N VAL A 30 1.65 5.64 -7.30
CA VAL A 30 2.92 5.82 -6.60
C VAL A 30 3.53 7.18 -6.95
N GLY A 31 3.47 7.58 -8.22
CA GLY A 31 3.95 8.90 -8.66
C GLY A 31 3.22 10.05 -7.96
N LEU A 32 1.90 9.93 -7.81
CA LEU A 32 1.13 10.92 -7.08
C LEU A 32 1.52 10.95 -5.60
N LEU A 33 1.76 9.79 -5.02
CA LEU A 33 2.18 9.67 -3.62
C LEU A 33 3.55 10.32 -3.41
N GLU A 34 4.47 10.14 -4.36
CA GLU A 34 5.78 10.79 -4.31
C GLU A 34 5.67 12.31 -4.37
N THR A 35 4.71 12.83 -5.14
CA THR A 35 4.52 14.27 -5.29
C THR A 35 3.84 14.89 -4.08
N TYR A 36 2.77 14.28 -3.60
CA TYR A 36 1.90 14.87 -2.58
C TYR A 36 2.11 14.32 -1.17
N GLY A 37 2.71 13.13 -1.06
CA GLY A 37 2.97 12.51 0.24
C GLY A 37 1.72 12.34 1.10
N PRO A 38 1.82 12.66 2.40
CA PRO A 38 0.67 12.49 3.31
C PRO A 38 -0.54 13.39 2.98
N GLN A 39 -0.38 14.35 2.09
CA GLN A 39 -1.48 15.24 1.68
C GLN A 39 -2.36 14.60 0.59
N LEU A 40 -1.90 13.51 -0.02
CA LEU A 40 -2.70 12.83 -1.03
C LEU A 40 -3.95 12.23 -0.38
N ASN A 41 -5.11 12.60 -0.90
CA ASN A 41 -6.42 12.26 -0.34
C ASN A 41 -7.31 11.60 -1.40
N ARG A 42 -8.59 11.43 -1.05
CA ARG A 42 -9.57 10.93 -2.01
C ARG A 42 -9.56 11.77 -3.29
N PRO A 43 -9.78 11.12 -4.43
CA PRO A 43 -10.18 9.72 -4.59
C PRO A 43 -9.03 8.72 -4.57
N HIS A 44 -7.79 9.19 -4.41
CA HIS A 44 -6.58 8.35 -4.54
C HIS A 44 -6.21 7.59 -3.28
N VAL A 45 -6.42 8.20 -2.12
CA VAL A 45 -6.02 7.65 -0.82
C VAL A 45 -7.15 7.79 0.19
N ASP A 46 -7.30 6.78 1.03
CA ASP A 46 -8.20 6.84 2.18
C ASP A 46 -7.57 6.10 3.35
N THR A 47 -8.07 6.34 4.54
CA THR A 47 -7.63 5.63 5.74
C THR A 47 -8.13 4.19 5.69
N LEU A 48 -7.26 3.27 6.07
CA LEU A 48 -7.61 1.85 6.13
C LEU A 48 -8.01 1.51 7.57
N ASN A 49 -9.31 1.60 7.85
CA ASN A 49 -9.84 1.36 9.18
C ASN A 49 -9.74 -0.11 9.55
N GLY A 50 -9.43 -0.39 10.82
CA GLY A 50 -9.31 -1.75 11.31
C GLY A 50 -7.87 -2.24 11.41
N SER A 51 -6.90 -1.50 10.93
CA SER A 51 -5.50 -1.80 11.13
C SER A 51 -5.09 -1.48 12.57
N LYS A 52 -4.13 -2.24 13.10
CA LYS A 52 -3.54 -1.89 14.40
C LYS A 52 -2.61 -0.68 14.30
N HIS A 53 -2.30 -0.25 13.08
CA HIS A 53 -1.50 0.96 12.84
C HIS A 53 -2.45 2.08 12.42
N ALA A 54 -2.53 3.13 13.25
CA ALA A 54 -3.44 4.25 12.99
C ALA A 54 -3.17 4.97 11.67
N ASN A 55 -1.94 4.90 11.18
CA ASN A 55 -1.53 5.55 9.94
C ASN A 55 -1.61 4.64 8.71
N MET A 56 -2.22 3.46 8.82
CA MET A 56 -2.39 2.58 7.66
C MET A 56 -3.40 3.17 6.70
N LYS A 57 -3.04 3.22 5.43
CA LYS A 57 -3.86 3.82 4.37
C LYS A 57 -3.97 2.89 3.17
N GLU A 58 -4.87 3.22 2.27
CA GLU A 58 -5.02 2.48 1.00
C GLU A 58 -4.90 3.42 -0.18
N LEU A 59 -4.16 2.99 -1.20
CA LEU A 59 -4.20 3.58 -2.53
C LEU A 59 -5.38 2.96 -3.27
N ARG A 60 -6.16 3.79 -3.96
CA ARG A 60 -7.41 3.40 -4.61
C ARG A 60 -7.29 3.64 -6.10
N PHE A 61 -7.41 2.58 -6.90
CA PHE A 61 -7.32 2.71 -8.35
C PHE A 61 -8.11 1.60 -9.04
N SER A 62 -8.28 1.76 -10.34
CA SER A 62 -8.94 0.76 -11.20
C SER A 62 -7.97 0.36 -12.31
N ALA A 63 -7.97 -0.90 -12.66
CA ALA A 63 -7.14 -1.43 -13.74
C ALA A 63 -7.77 -2.71 -14.28
N ASP A 64 -7.70 -2.91 -15.60
CA ASP A 64 -8.20 -4.12 -16.24
C ASP A 64 -9.66 -4.45 -15.84
N ASN A 65 -10.51 -3.43 -15.80
CA ASN A 65 -11.92 -3.54 -15.41
C ASN A 65 -12.13 -4.07 -13.99
N ALA A 66 -11.15 -3.93 -13.12
CA ALA A 66 -11.23 -4.35 -11.73
C ALA A 66 -10.94 -3.18 -10.80
N VAL A 67 -11.39 -3.31 -9.56
CA VAL A 67 -11.21 -2.31 -8.52
C VAL A 67 -10.09 -2.76 -7.59
N TRP A 68 -9.02 -1.98 -7.52
CA TRP A 68 -7.82 -2.35 -6.78
C TRP A 68 -7.60 -1.47 -5.56
N ARG A 69 -7.03 -2.09 -4.53
CA ARG A 69 -6.60 -1.39 -3.32
C ARG A 69 -5.20 -1.85 -2.96
N ALA A 70 -4.32 -0.90 -2.61
CA ALA A 70 -2.97 -1.22 -2.15
C ALA A 70 -2.75 -0.59 -0.79
N ALA A 71 -2.47 -1.41 0.22
CA ALA A 71 -2.23 -0.91 1.58
C ALA A 71 -0.82 -0.36 1.69
N PHE A 72 -0.69 0.79 2.34
CA PHE A 72 0.61 1.41 2.59
C PHE A 72 0.58 2.22 3.87
N ALA A 73 1.76 2.54 4.40
CA ALA A 73 1.88 3.43 5.55
C ALA A 73 3.22 4.17 5.46
N PHE A 74 3.25 5.40 5.98
CA PHE A 74 4.51 6.12 6.13
C PHE A 74 5.22 5.61 7.38
N ASP A 75 6.49 5.29 7.24
CA ASP A 75 7.30 4.82 8.37
C ASP A 75 7.93 6.00 9.14
N PRO A 76 8.62 5.74 10.27
CA PRO A 76 9.21 6.81 11.07
C PRO A 76 10.28 7.63 10.35
N VAL A 77 10.87 7.11 9.27
CA VAL A 77 11.86 7.85 8.48
C VAL A 77 11.24 8.48 7.23
N ARG A 78 9.90 8.62 7.24
CA ARG A 78 9.14 9.35 6.23
C ARG A 78 9.15 8.72 4.84
N THR A 79 9.24 7.40 4.79
CA THR A 79 9.11 6.65 3.55
C THR A 79 7.75 5.96 3.54
N ALA A 80 7.01 6.05 2.45
CA ALA A 80 5.76 5.30 2.28
C ALA A 80 6.12 3.90 1.83
N ILE A 81 5.67 2.90 2.59
CA ILE A 81 5.93 1.50 2.26
C ILE A 81 4.65 0.87 1.73
N VAL A 82 4.67 0.46 0.45
CA VAL A 82 3.53 -0.27 -0.14
C VAL A 82 3.67 -1.72 0.27
N LEU A 83 2.65 -2.26 0.91
CA LEU A 83 2.71 -3.52 1.64
C LEU A 83 2.05 -4.69 0.95
N VAL A 84 0.91 -4.46 0.32
CA VAL A 84 0.11 -5.51 -0.31
C VAL A 84 -0.95 -4.86 -1.20
N ALA A 85 -1.31 -5.52 -2.29
CA ALA A 85 -2.37 -5.05 -3.16
C ALA A 85 -3.33 -6.20 -3.47
N GLY A 86 -4.57 -5.87 -3.74
CA GLY A 86 -5.56 -6.86 -4.10
C GLY A 86 -6.68 -6.28 -4.94
N ASP A 87 -7.33 -7.17 -5.70
CA ASP A 87 -8.51 -6.87 -6.49
C ASP A 87 -9.74 -7.00 -5.58
N LYS A 88 -10.44 -5.89 -5.38
CA LYS A 88 -11.64 -5.83 -4.54
C LYS A 88 -12.90 -6.24 -5.29
N SER A 89 -12.82 -6.45 -6.58
CA SER A 89 -13.97 -6.80 -7.41
C SER A 89 -14.51 -8.19 -7.07
N GLY A 90 -15.77 -8.30 -6.87
CA GLY A 90 -16.43 -9.57 -6.56
C GLY A 90 -16.23 -10.02 -5.13
N GLY A 91 -17.10 -10.89 -4.66
CA GLY A 91 -17.04 -11.44 -3.32
C GLY A 91 -17.37 -10.45 -2.23
N SER A 92 -17.02 -10.80 -1.01
CA SER A 92 -17.31 -10.00 0.17
C SER A 92 -16.26 -8.92 0.39
N GLU A 93 -16.70 -7.67 0.40
CA GLU A 93 -15.83 -6.53 0.71
C GLU A 93 -15.23 -6.66 2.11
N LYS A 94 -16.04 -7.09 3.07
CA LYS A 94 -15.59 -7.28 4.45
C LYS A 94 -14.46 -8.29 4.54
N ARG A 95 -14.59 -9.42 3.84
CA ARG A 95 -13.54 -10.46 3.82
C ARG A 95 -12.28 -9.95 3.13
N PHE A 96 -12.45 -9.22 2.03
CA PHE A 96 -11.34 -8.64 1.30
C PHE A 96 -10.49 -7.76 2.23
N TYR A 97 -11.13 -6.80 2.91
CA TYR A 97 -10.42 -5.88 3.79
C TYR A 97 -9.80 -6.57 4.99
N LYS A 98 -10.48 -7.57 5.55
CA LYS A 98 -9.93 -8.33 6.67
C LYS A 98 -8.58 -8.96 6.30
N GLN A 99 -8.52 -9.58 5.12
CA GLN A 99 -7.29 -10.23 4.65
C GLN A 99 -6.22 -9.22 4.26
N LEU A 100 -6.61 -8.14 3.59
CA LEU A 100 -5.70 -7.07 3.19
C LEU A 100 -5.02 -6.45 4.41
N ILE A 101 -5.81 -6.09 5.42
CA ILE A 101 -5.33 -5.45 6.64
C ILE A 101 -4.42 -6.40 7.43
N LYS A 102 -4.80 -7.66 7.54
CA LYS A 102 -3.97 -8.65 8.25
C LYS A 102 -2.58 -8.73 7.64
N LYS A 103 -2.50 -8.86 6.32
CA LYS A 103 -1.21 -8.95 5.63
C LYS A 103 -0.44 -7.64 5.71
N ALA A 104 -1.12 -6.51 5.57
CA ALA A 104 -0.51 -5.18 5.68
C ALA A 104 0.12 -4.99 7.07
N ASP A 105 -0.62 -5.32 8.13
CA ASP A 105 -0.12 -5.17 9.50
C ASP A 105 1.11 -6.04 9.74
N GLU A 106 1.07 -7.31 9.32
CA GLU A 106 2.20 -8.21 9.48
C GLU A 106 3.45 -7.67 8.77
N ARG A 107 3.28 -7.21 7.54
CA ARG A 107 4.41 -6.71 6.74
C ARG A 107 4.94 -5.38 7.26
N PHE A 108 4.07 -4.52 7.75
CA PHE A 108 4.54 -3.26 8.33
C PHE A 108 5.29 -3.50 9.63
N ASP A 109 4.83 -4.45 10.45
CA ASP A 109 5.57 -4.86 11.66
C ASP A 109 6.98 -5.35 11.30
N GLU A 110 7.09 -6.18 10.25
CA GLU A 110 8.39 -6.65 9.77
C GLU A 110 9.28 -5.49 9.35
N HIS A 111 8.70 -4.53 8.62
CA HIS A 111 9.44 -3.35 8.16
C HIS A 111 9.95 -2.53 9.34
N LEU A 112 9.10 -2.28 10.33
CA LEU A 112 9.49 -1.51 11.51
C LEU A 112 10.59 -2.22 12.31
N ALA A 113 10.51 -3.54 12.40
CA ALA A 113 11.55 -4.33 13.07
C ALA A 113 12.90 -4.22 12.35
N ARG A 114 12.89 -4.26 11.01
CA ARG A 114 14.12 -4.10 10.24
C ARG A 114 14.72 -2.70 10.41
N LEU A 115 13.88 -1.67 10.47
CA LEU A 115 14.36 -0.31 10.71
C LEU A 115 15.08 -0.19 12.06
N LYS A 116 14.57 -0.84 13.09
CA LYS A 116 15.22 -0.86 14.41
C LYS A 116 16.58 -1.53 14.33
N GLU A 117 16.69 -2.63 13.61
CA GLU A 117 17.97 -3.32 13.44
C GLU A 117 19.00 -2.46 12.72
N GLU A 118 18.56 -1.77 11.66
CA GLU A 118 19.44 -0.92 10.87
C GLU A 118 19.93 0.32 11.62
N ARG A 119 19.22 0.72 12.66
CA ARG A 119 19.54 1.94 13.42
C ARG A 119 20.37 1.69 14.68
N LYS A 120 20.76 0.47 14.92
CA LYS A 120 21.64 0.12 16.03
C LYS A 120 23.09 0.50 15.77
#